data_d0bfd7288de65a7154b12fe8eb18e05e
#
_entry.id   d0bfd7288de65a7154b12fe8eb18e05e
#
_cell.length_a   1.000
_cell.length_b   1.000
_cell.length_c   1.000
_cell.angle_alpha   90.00
_cell.angle_beta   90.00
_cell.angle_gamma   90.00
#
_symmetry.space_group_name_H-M   'P 1'
#
loop_
_entity.id
_entity.type
_entity.pdbx_description
1 polymer ?
#
loop_
_entity_poly.entity_id
_entity_poly.type
_entity_poly.pdbx_seq_one_letter_code
_entity_poly.pdbx_strand_id
1 'polypeptide(L)'
;MLLKEYVKGLVDLLNDDPEYGELEVWTYSDDEGNTILPMYEGSCSAFIEKDVHRETDEYVPSDYLKDYLDDYEISLEEFTETHKQIILL
;
A
#
# COMPACT_ATOMS: atom_id res chain seq x y z
N MET A 1 2.71 -10.61 -1.91
CA MET A 1 3.94 -10.17 -2.60
C MET A 1 4.72 -9.23 -1.71
N LEU A 2 6.02 -9.43 -1.58
CA LEU A 2 6.87 -8.52 -0.82
C LEU A 2 7.27 -7.32 -1.69
N LEU A 3 7.50 -6.17 -1.04
CA LEU A 3 7.92 -4.97 -1.76
C LEU A 3 9.16 -5.20 -2.60
N LYS A 4 10.16 -5.92 -2.08
CA LYS A 4 11.38 -6.20 -2.83
C LYS A 4 11.14 -7.00 -4.11
N GLU A 5 10.14 -7.89 -4.10
CA GLU A 5 9.76 -8.65 -5.29
C GLU A 5 9.09 -7.76 -6.31
N TYR A 6 8.23 -6.86 -5.85
CA TYR A 6 7.54 -5.90 -6.68
C TYR A 6 8.53 -4.93 -7.35
N VAL A 7 9.48 -4.41 -6.58
CA VAL A 7 10.51 -3.51 -7.10
C VAL A 7 11.37 -4.21 -8.14
N LYS A 8 11.74 -5.46 -7.90
CA LYS A 8 12.52 -6.24 -8.87
C LYS A 8 11.77 -6.37 -10.19
N GLY A 9 10.48 -6.67 -10.13
CA GLY A 9 9.65 -6.77 -11.33
C GLY A 9 9.62 -5.48 -12.13
N LEU A 10 9.52 -4.33 -11.44
CA LEU A 10 9.55 -3.02 -12.09
C LEU A 10 10.91 -2.72 -12.71
N VAL A 11 12.00 -3.06 -12.01
CA VAL A 11 13.37 -2.87 -12.54
C VAL A 11 13.57 -3.74 -13.78
N ASP A 12 13.14 -4.99 -13.76
CA ASP A 12 13.23 -5.89 -14.90
C ASP A 12 12.46 -5.31 -16.11
N LEU A 13 11.29 -4.74 -15.87
CA LEU A 13 10.48 -4.11 -16.91
C LEU A 13 11.22 -2.94 -17.56
N LEU A 14 11.86 -2.07 -16.76
CA LEU A 14 12.65 -0.94 -17.26
C LEU A 14 13.90 -1.40 -17.98
N ASN A 15 14.53 -2.49 -17.54
CA ASN A 15 15.72 -3.04 -18.20
C ASN A 15 15.39 -3.64 -19.56
N ASP A 16 14.23 -4.27 -19.71
CA ASP A 16 13.77 -4.84 -20.96
C ASP A 16 13.43 -3.76 -21.98
N ASP A 17 12.83 -2.66 -21.53
CA ASP A 17 12.47 -1.54 -22.38
C ASP A 17 12.58 -0.22 -21.59
N PRO A 18 13.74 0.48 -21.70
CA PRO A 18 13.95 1.74 -20.97
C PRO A 18 12.95 2.84 -21.30
N GLU A 19 12.29 2.78 -22.45
CA GLU A 19 11.27 3.76 -22.82
C GLU A 19 10.06 3.70 -21.91
N TYR A 20 9.81 2.59 -21.23
CA TYR A 20 8.73 2.46 -20.26
C TYR A 20 8.85 3.45 -19.10
N GLY A 21 10.06 3.94 -18.81
CA GLY A 21 10.26 4.94 -17.76
C GLY A 21 9.52 6.25 -17.99
N GLU A 22 9.14 6.56 -19.23
CA GLU A 22 8.41 7.77 -19.59
C GLU A 22 6.89 7.54 -19.64
N LEU A 23 6.42 6.34 -19.38
CA LEU A 23 5.00 6.03 -19.39
C LEU A 23 4.37 6.32 -18.03
N GLU A 24 3.11 6.77 -18.07
CA GLU A 24 2.35 7.01 -16.84
C GLU A 24 2.01 5.69 -16.15
N VAL A 25 1.92 5.72 -14.83
CA VAL A 25 1.52 4.57 -14.03
C VAL A 25 0.04 4.69 -13.69
N TRP A 26 -0.71 3.64 -14.00
CA TRP A 26 -2.13 3.54 -13.71
C TRP A 26 -2.37 2.32 -12.85
N THR A 27 -3.45 2.32 -12.11
CA THR A 27 -3.82 1.20 -11.24
C THR A 27 -5.29 0.83 -11.44
N TYR A 28 -5.67 -0.36 -11.03
CA TYR A 28 -7.06 -0.77 -11.04
C TYR A 28 -7.81 -0.09 -9.91
N SER A 29 -9.02 0.40 -10.20
CA SER A 29 -9.89 1.00 -9.19
C SER A 29 -10.76 -0.03 -8.48
N ASP A 30 -10.84 -1.25 -9.03
CA ASP A 30 -11.56 -2.37 -8.43
C ASP A 30 -10.74 -3.66 -8.56
N ASP A 31 -11.11 -4.67 -7.79
CA ASP A 31 -10.43 -5.96 -7.76
C ASP A 31 -10.74 -6.83 -8.98
N GLU A 32 -11.77 -6.53 -9.72
CA GLU A 32 -12.12 -7.24 -10.95
C GLU A 32 -11.39 -6.70 -12.19
N GLY A 33 -10.74 -5.54 -12.06
CA GLY A 33 -10.00 -4.95 -13.16
C GLY A 33 -10.85 -4.31 -14.25
N ASN A 34 -12.08 -3.92 -13.92
CA ASN A 34 -13.00 -3.32 -14.90
C ASN A 34 -12.72 -1.85 -15.17
N THR A 35 -12.08 -1.17 -14.21
CA THR A 35 -11.82 0.27 -14.30
C THR A 35 -10.40 0.55 -13.82
N ILE A 36 -9.72 1.47 -14.51
CA ILE A 36 -8.38 1.92 -14.14
C ILE A 36 -8.37 3.41 -13.91
N LEU A 37 -7.40 3.88 -13.12
CA LEU A 37 -7.21 5.31 -12.86
C LEU A 37 -5.73 5.63 -12.77
N PRO A 38 -5.33 6.87 -13.12
CA PRO A 38 -3.92 7.25 -13.04
C PRO A 38 -3.47 7.41 -11.59
N MET A 39 -2.21 7.10 -11.34
CA MET A 39 -1.58 7.34 -10.04
C MET A 39 -0.97 8.74 -10.04
N TYR A 40 -1.44 9.57 -9.12
CA TYR A 40 -0.95 10.94 -8.96
C TYR A 40 0.12 11.07 -7.89
N GLU A 41 0.15 10.13 -6.96
CA GLU A 41 1.07 10.15 -5.83
C GLU A 41 1.85 8.84 -5.77
N GLY A 42 3.00 8.89 -5.12
CA GLY A 42 3.80 7.71 -4.88
C GLY A 42 3.15 6.80 -3.84
N SER A 43 3.81 5.70 -3.58
CA SER A 43 3.37 4.73 -2.58
C SER A 43 3.48 5.30 -1.18
N CYS A 44 2.65 4.80 -0.27
CA CYS A 44 2.70 5.15 1.14
C CYS A 44 2.60 3.88 1.99
N SER A 45 2.82 4.02 3.28
CA SER A 45 2.64 2.91 4.21
C SER A 45 1.36 3.10 5.02
N ALA A 46 0.81 1.99 5.49
CA ALA A 46 -0.40 1.96 6.30
C ALA A 46 -0.37 0.75 7.21
N PHE A 47 -1.37 0.63 8.08
CA PHE A 47 -1.52 -0.49 9.00
C PHE A 47 -2.88 -1.13 8.80
N ILE A 48 -2.90 -2.46 8.83
CA ILE A 48 -4.13 -3.26 8.79
C ILE A 48 -4.09 -4.29 9.92
N GLU A 49 -5.24 -4.84 10.27
CA GLU A 49 -5.29 -5.92 11.25
C GLU A 49 -4.52 -7.14 10.72
N LYS A 50 -3.81 -7.84 11.61
CA LYS A 50 -2.91 -8.93 11.23
C LYS A 50 -3.57 -10.09 10.54
N ASP A 51 -4.84 -10.34 10.83
CA ASP A 51 -5.58 -11.47 10.29
C ASP A 51 -6.35 -11.16 8.99
N VAL A 52 -6.21 -9.94 8.47
CA VAL A 52 -6.83 -9.56 7.20
C VAL A 52 -6.00 -10.11 6.04
N HIS A 53 -6.64 -10.91 5.18
CA HIS A 53 -6.01 -11.54 4.02
C HIS A 53 -6.74 -11.28 2.71
N ARG A 54 -7.68 -10.34 2.72
CA ARG A 54 -8.48 -10.02 1.55
C ARG A 54 -8.84 -8.54 1.56
N GLU A 55 -9.61 -8.11 0.59
CA GLU A 55 -10.07 -6.75 0.46
C GLU A 55 -10.61 -6.20 1.78
N THR A 56 -10.19 -4.98 2.12
CA THR A 56 -10.66 -4.28 3.30
C THR A 56 -10.66 -2.78 3.04
N ASP A 57 -11.60 -2.06 3.64
CA ASP A 57 -11.60 -0.61 3.70
C ASP A 57 -11.15 -0.09 5.08
N GLU A 58 -10.78 -1.02 5.97
CA GLU A 58 -10.33 -0.68 7.32
C GLU A 58 -8.81 -0.68 7.39
N TYR A 59 -8.22 0.49 7.27
CA TYR A 59 -6.78 0.66 7.40
C TYR A 59 -6.45 2.01 8.02
N VAL A 60 -5.25 2.12 8.58
CA VAL A 60 -4.76 3.34 9.21
C VAL A 60 -3.52 3.81 8.44
N PRO A 61 -3.60 4.92 7.69
CA PRO A 61 -2.40 5.49 7.06
C PRO A 61 -1.34 5.81 8.13
N SER A 62 -0.08 5.60 7.80
CA SER A 62 1.01 5.84 8.77
C SER A 62 1.02 7.29 9.28
N ASP A 63 0.67 8.24 8.42
CA ASP A 63 0.59 9.66 8.80
C ASP A 63 -0.52 9.94 9.81
N TYR A 64 -1.53 9.09 9.87
CA TYR A 64 -2.67 9.23 10.76
C TYR A 64 -2.50 8.43 12.06
N LEU A 65 -1.45 7.63 12.19
CA LEU A 65 -1.28 6.71 13.30
C LEU A 65 -1.36 7.41 14.66
N LYS A 66 -0.68 8.54 14.81
CA LYS A 66 -0.68 9.28 16.07
C LYS A 66 -2.08 9.71 16.49
N ASP A 67 -2.84 10.26 15.56
CA ASP A 67 -4.22 10.70 15.83
C ASP A 67 -5.12 9.51 16.15
N TYR A 68 -4.91 8.39 15.45
CA TYR A 68 -5.66 7.15 15.72
C TYR A 68 -5.42 6.65 17.14
N LEU A 69 -4.16 6.59 17.57
CA LEU A 69 -3.81 6.14 18.90
C LEU A 69 -4.40 7.05 19.99
N ASP A 70 -4.38 8.36 19.75
CA ASP A 70 -4.96 9.34 20.68
C ASP A 70 -6.47 9.22 20.73
N ASP A 71 -7.15 9.08 19.59
CA ASP A 71 -8.61 8.99 19.51
C ASP A 71 -9.15 7.74 20.19
N TYR A 72 -8.47 6.61 20.05
CA TYR A 72 -8.89 5.34 20.64
C TYR A 72 -8.24 5.04 21.99
N GLU A 73 -7.41 5.95 22.47
CA GLU A 73 -6.73 5.82 23.77
C GLU A 73 -5.97 4.49 23.93
N ILE A 74 -5.26 4.07 22.87
CA ILE A 74 -4.45 2.85 22.90
C ILE A 74 -2.97 3.20 22.75
N SER A 75 -2.11 2.34 23.30
CA SER A 75 -0.67 2.50 23.17
C SER A 75 -0.17 1.93 21.84
N LEU A 76 1.03 2.37 21.41
CA LEU A 76 1.68 1.80 20.23
C LEU A 76 1.90 0.30 20.39
N GLU A 77 2.26 -0.15 21.59
CA GLU A 77 2.48 -1.58 21.85
C GLU A 77 1.21 -2.40 21.62
N GLU A 78 0.07 -1.92 22.14
CA GLU A 78 -1.23 -2.57 21.94
C GLU A 78 -1.58 -2.61 20.46
N PHE A 79 -1.36 -1.51 19.76
CA PHE A 79 -1.65 -1.40 18.34
C PHE A 79 -0.82 -2.39 17.52
N THR A 80 0.48 -2.50 17.80
CA THR A 80 1.36 -3.41 17.05
C THR A 80 1.09 -4.89 17.32
N GLU A 81 0.43 -5.21 18.43
CA GLU A 81 0.01 -6.58 18.71
C GLU A 81 -1.10 -7.05 17.77
N THR A 82 -1.96 -6.13 17.33
CA THR A 82 -3.13 -6.44 16.52
C THR A 82 -3.03 -6.02 15.05
N HIS A 83 -2.07 -5.17 14.72
CA HIS A 83 -1.91 -4.61 13.38
C HIS A 83 -0.53 -4.88 12.81
N LYS A 84 -0.45 -4.89 11.48
CA LYS A 84 0.81 -5.01 10.75
C LYS A 84 0.93 -3.86 9.76
N GLN A 85 2.16 -3.46 9.47
CA GLN A 85 2.43 -2.43 8.50
C GLN A 85 2.46 -3.03 7.08
N ILE A 86 1.89 -2.31 6.13
CA ILE A 86 1.87 -2.68 4.72
C ILE A 86 2.27 -1.49 3.86
N ILE A 87 2.52 -1.76 2.60
CA ILE A 87 2.76 -0.72 1.60
C ILE A 87 1.55 -0.66 0.67
N LEU A 88 1.02 0.54 0.49
CA LEU A 88 -0.03 0.83 -0.48
C LEU A 88 0.61 1.45 -1.73
N LEU A 89 0.33 0.87 -2.85
CA LEU A 89 0.82 1.37 -4.15
C LEU A 89 -0.24 2.15 -4.87
#